data_aae3acb9e282a3103a5213c6bec02847
#
_entry.id   aae3acb9e282a3103a5213c6bec02847
#
_cell.length_a   1.000
_cell.length_b   1.000
_cell.length_c   1.000
_cell.angle_alpha   90.00
_cell.angle_beta   90.00
_cell.angle_gamma   90.00
#
_symmetry.space_group_name_H-M   'P 1'
#
loop_
_entity.id
_entity.type
_entity.pdbx_description
1 polymer ?
#
loop_
_entity_poly.entity_id
_entity_poly.type
_entity_poly.pdbx_seq_one_letter_code
_entity_poly.pdbx_strand_id
1 'polypeptide(L)'
;DLQTKGHLFKQAARDKKLPVIMSLVGELPTAEDRKDYRENGVLFCQDPLATIRALGWLYQRERYATRPPTETRPQLTHRPAPKDWSATMDLLSDCGIGAPGWRILQPGDRAAETCDGLTYPLVVKALPSEAEHKTELGLVELGVARPAAVDEHASAFRETLGNPDAGILAQEMV
;
A
#
# COMPACT_ATOMS: atom_id res chain seq x y z
N ASP A 1 -5.89 -44.02 -11.29
CA ASP A 1 -4.83 -43.52 -10.39
C ASP A 1 -3.88 -42.60 -11.15
N LEU A 2 -3.08 -41.87 -10.41
CA LEU A 2 -2.19 -40.84 -10.97
C LEU A 2 -1.06 -41.47 -11.81
N GLN A 3 -0.61 -42.66 -11.43
CA GLN A 3 0.44 -43.39 -12.17
C GLN A 3 -0.08 -43.87 -13.52
N THR A 4 -1.31 -44.32 -13.60
CA THR A 4 -1.90 -44.85 -14.84
C THR A 4 -2.32 -43.75 -15.80
N LYS A 5 -2.83 -42.61 -15.31
CA LYS A 5 -3.37 -41.51 -16.15
C LYS A 5 -2.45 -40.30 -16.26
N GLY A 6 -1.32 -40.29 -15.55
CA GLY A 6 -0.42 -39.14 -15.49
C GLY A 6 0.12 -38.72 -16.87
N HIS A 7 0.38 -39.70 -17.76
CA HIS A 7 0.85 -39.41 -19.10
C HIS A 7 -0.16 -38.61 -19.94
N LEU A 8 -1.47 -38.81 -19.70
CA LEU A 8 -2.53 -38.08 -20.44
C LEU A 8 -2.52 -36.58 -20.05
N PHE A 9 -2.28 -36.25 -18.78
CA PHE A 9 -2.19 -34.85 -18.34
C PHE A 9 -0.95 -34.17 -18.90
N LYS A 10 0.19 -34.84 -18.92
CA LYS A 10 1.43 -34.35 -19.53
C LYS A 10 1.26 -34.13 -21.04
N GLN A 11 0.63 -35.08 -21.71
CA GLN A 11 0.33 -34.97 -23.13
C GLN A 11 -0.61 -33.79 -23.41
N ALA A 12 -1.70 -33.66 -22.66
CA ALA A 12 -2.64 -32.53 -22.80
C ALA A 12 -1.96 -31.18 -22.60
N ALA A 13 -1.05 -31.07 -21.61
CA ALA A 13 -0.30 -29.84 -21.37
C ALA A 13 0.61 -29.48 -22.57
N ARG A 14 1.28 -30.45 -23.13
CA ARG A 14 2.16 -30.27 -24.29
C ARG A 14 1.40 -29.94 -25.57
N ASP A 15 0.39 -30.72 -25.91
CA ASP A 15 -0.32 -30.63 -27.17
C ASP A 15 -1.13 -29.34 -27.31
N LYS A 16 -1.76 -28.90 -26.20
CA LYS A 16 -2.61 -27.72 -26.20
C LYS A 16 -1.89 -26.44 -25.79
N LYS A 17 -0.63 -26.52 -25.33
CA LYS A 17 0.14 -25.39 -24.77
C LYS A 17 -0.62 -24.66 -23.67
N LEU A 18 -1.46 -25.37 -22.94
CA LEU A 18 -2.26 -24.84 -21.83
C LEU A 18 -1.66 -25.31 -20.51
N PRO A 19 -1.58 -24.44 -19.49
CA PRO A 19 -1.20 -24.86 -18.16
C PRO A 19 -2.25 -25.85 -17.62
N VAL A 20 -1.81 -27.02 -17.19
CA VAL A 20 -2.66 -27.98 -16.49
C VAL A 20 -2.37 -27.87 -15.00
N ILE A 21 -3.40 -27.58 -14.23
CA ILE A 21 -3.30 -27.48 -12.77
C ILE A 21 -4.15 -28.60 -12.17
N MET A 22 -3.49 -29.45 -11.38
CA MET A 22 -4.13 -30.55 -10.66
C MET A 22 -4.26 -30.21 -9.20
N SER A 23 -5.47 -30.26 -8.68
CA SER A 23 -5.70 -30.19 -7.24
C SER A 23 -6.04 -31.58 -6.72
N LEU A 24 -5.25 -32.05 -5.75
CA LEU A 24 -5.39 -33.38 -5.17
C LEU A 24 -5.84 -33.27 -3.72
N VAL A 25 -6.87 -34.06 -3.41
CA VAL A 25 -7.30 -34.27 -2.04
C VAL A 25 -6.72 -35.61 -1.57
N GLY A 26 -5.86 -35.59 -0.56
CA GLY A 26 -5.18 -36.77 -0.04
C GLY A 26 -3.65 -36.70 -0.16
N GLU A 27 -3.01 -37.84 -0.34
CA GLU A 27 -1.55 -37.91 -0.46
C GLU A 27 -1.05 -37.22 -1.73
N LEU A 28 -0.06 -36.37 -1.52
CA LEU A 28 0.62 -35.72 -2.64
C LEU A 28 1.59 -36.68 -3.32
N PRO A 29 1.82 -36.49 -4.64
CA PRO A 29 2.91 -37.16 -5.33
C PRO A 29 4.26 -36.87 -4.67
N THR A 30 5.21 -37.78 -4.83
CA THR A 30 6.58 -37.60 -4.34
C THR A 30 7.20 -36.29 -4.89
N ALA A 31 8.29 -35.83 -4.30
CA ALA A 31 9.00 -34.65 -4.78
C ALA A 31 9.53 -34.86 -6.22
N GLU A 32 9.94 -36.07 -6.54
CA GLU A 32 10.43 -36.46 -7.85
C GLU A 32 9.30 -36.46 -8.89
N ASP A 33 8.16 -37.06 -8.58
CA ASP A 33 6.98 -37.03 -9.43
C ASP A 33 6.52 -35.59 -9.72
N ARG A 34 6.46 -34.75 -8.66
CA ARG A 34 6.07 -33.33 -8.82
C ARG A 34 7.03 -32.57 -9.72
N LYS A 35 8.33 -32.88 -9.66
CA LYS A 35 9.33 -32.27 -10.54
C LYS A 35 9.08 -32.66 -11.99
N ASP A 36 8.92 -33.96 -12.26
CA ASP A 36 8.65 -34.47 -13.60
C ASP A 36 7.35 -33.89 -14.18
N TYR A 37 6.29 -33.82 -13.38
CA TYR A 37 5.04 -33.20 -13.83
C TYR A 37 5.21 -31.71 -14.18
N ARG A 38 5.93 -30.96 -13.35
CA ARG A 38 6.20 -29.53 -13.55
C ARG A 38 7.01 -29.29 -14.83
N GLU A 39 8.02 -30.09 -15.09
CA GLU A 39 8.83 -30.02 -16.31
C GLU A 39 7.99 -30.28 -17.56
N ASN A 40 6.88 -30.99 -17.41
CA ASN A 40 5.90 -31.28 -18.46
C ASN A 40 4.68 -30.33 -18.48
N GLY A 41 4.75 -29.19 -17.77
CA GLY A 41 3.70 -28.17 -17.76
C GLY A 41 2.50 -28.48 -16.88
N VAL A 42 2.61 -29.44 -15.95
CA VAL A 42 1.55 -29.78 -14.99
C VAL A 42 1.95 -29.32 -13.60
N LEU A 43 1.11 -28.51 -12.98
CA LEU A 43 1.31 -27.99 -11.63
C LEU A 43 0.39 -28.71 -10.64
N PHE A 44 0.87 -28.89 -9.40
CA PHE A 44 0.07 -29.44 -8.31
C PHE A 44 -0.25 -28.36 -7.30
N CYS A 45 -1.51 -28.32 -6.86
CA CYS A 45 -1.98 -27.46 -5.77
C CYS A 45 -2.79 -28.30 -4.78
N GLN A 46 -2.55 -28.11 -3.49
CA GLN A 46 -3.26 -28.86 -2.42
C GLN A 46 -4.64 -28.26 -2.11
N ASP A 47 -4.82 -26.97 -2.36
CA ASP A 47 -6.06 -26.28 -2.07
C ASP A 47 -6.78 -25.92 -3.38
N PRO A 48 -7.91 -26.60 -3.70
CA PRO A 48 -8.71 -26.29 -4.89
C PRO A 48 -9.19 -24.86 -4.92
N LEU A 49 -9.55 -24.28 -3.78
CA LEU A 49 -10.06 -22.92 -3.70
C LEU A 49 -8.97 -21.89 -4.00
N ALA A 50 -7.77 -22.09 -3.43
CA ALA A 50 -6.61 -21.26 -3.74
C ALA A 50 -6.24 -21.35 -5.23
N THR A 51 -6.33 -22.55 -5.82
CA THR A 51 -6.11 -22.76 -7.26
C THR A 51 -7.09 -21.95 -8.11
N ILE A 52 -8.38 -21.99 -7.80
CA ILE A 52 -9.41 -21.24 -8.53
C ILE A 52 -9.18 -19.73 -8.40
N ARG A 53 -8.85 -19.27 -7.20
CA ARG A 53 -8.53 -17.84 -6.97
C ARG A 53 -7.31 -17.38 -7.78
N ALA A 54 -6.24 -18.17 -7.77
CA ALA A 54 -5.03 -17.87 -8.54
C ALA A 54 -5.31 -17.81 -10.06
N LEU A 55 -6.09 -18.75 -10.59
CA LEU A 55 -6.53 -18.72 -11.97
C LEU A 55 -7.41 -17.49 -12.29
N GLY A 56 -8.29 -17.11 -11.37
CA GLY A 56 -9.09 -15.90 -11.48
C GLY A 56 -8.23 -14.65 -11.59
N TRP A 57 -7.18 -14.54 -10.78
CA TRP A 57 -6.24 -13.40 -10.84
C TRP A 57 -5.42 -13.39 -12.14
N LEU A 58 -4.96 -14.54 -12.60
CA LEU A 58 -4.25 -14.65 -13.88
C LEU A 58 -5.15 -14.23 -15.04
N TYR A 59 -6.40 -14.67 -15.06
CA TYR A 59 -7.39 -14.28 -16.05
C TYR A 59 -7.67 -12.78 -16.03
N GLN A 60 -7.85 -12.19 -14.85
CA GLN A 60 -8.02 -10.74 -14.72
C GLN A 60 -6.78 -9.99 -15.21
N ARG A 61 -5.57 -10.43 -14.83
CA ARG A 61 -4.32 -9.83 -15.29
C ARG A 61 -4.23 -9.82 -16.81
N GLU A 62 -4.57 -10.92 -17.48
CA GLU A 62 -4.56 -11.01 -18.93
C GLU A 62 -5.57 -10.03 -19.55
N ARG A 63 -6.78 -9.96 -19.01
CA ARG A 63 -7.79 -8.97 -19.45
C ARG A 63 -7.32 -7.52 -19.28
N TYR A 64 -6.57 -7.22 -18.22
CA TYR A 64 -5.98 -5.89 -18.05
C TYR A 64 -4.82 -5.64 -19.03
N ALA A 65 -3.97 -6.64 -19.26
CA ALA A 65 -2.85 -6.54 -20.19
C ALA A 65 -3.29 -6.39 -21.66
N THR A 66 -4.42 -7.00 -22.02
CA THR A 66 -5.00 -6.91 -23.37
C THR A 66 -5.97 -5.73 -23.55
N ARG A 67 -6.25 -4.95 -22.49
CA ARG A 67 -7.02 -3.73 -22.63
C ARG A 67 -6.26 -2.75 -23.53
N PRO A 68 -6.91 -2.22 -24.56
CA PRO A 68 -6.29 -1.14 -25.31
C PRO A 68 -5.91 -0.03 -24.33
N PRO A 69 -4.74 0.60 -24.48
CA PRO A 69 -4.38 1.73 -23.66
C PRO A 69 -5.55 2.72 -23.69
N THR A 70 -6.08 3.08 -22.56
CA THR A 70 -7.10 4.13 -22.49
C THR A 70 -6.45 5.36 -23.10
N GLU A 71 -6.98 5.86 -24.22
CA GLU A 71 -6.38 6.94 -25.04
C GLU A 71 -6.12 8.24 -24.30
N THR A 72 -6.53 8.31 -23.05
CA THR A 72 -6.33 9.44 -22.15
C THR A 72 -5.62 9.03 -20.87
N ARG A 73 -4.39 8.54 -20.97
CA ARG A 73 -3.46 8.87 -19.90
C ARG A 73 -3.15 10.35 -20.10
N PRO A 74 -3.57 11.24 -19.19
CA PRO A 74 -3.02 12.58 -19.20
C PRO A 74 -1.51 12.39 -19.21
N GLN A 75 -0.82 13.00 -20.18
CA GLN A 75 0.64 13.07 -20.12
C GLN A 75 0.90 13.76 -18.79
N LEU A 76 1.30 12.99 -17.80
CA LEU A 76 1.85 13.54 -16.58
C LEU A 76 3.05 14.36 -17.03
N THR A 77 2.83 15.64 -17.24
CA THR A 77 3.92 16.59 -17.38
C THR A 77 4.80 16.32 -16.17
N HIS A 78 6.06 16.06 -16.41
CA HIS A 78 7.02 15.66 -15.39
C HIS A 78 7.13 16.82 -14.39
N ARG A 79 6.21 16.86 -13.42
CA ARG A 79 6.35 17.77 -12.27
C ARG A 79 7.43 17.20 -11.38
N PRO A 80 8.40 18.01 -10.97
CA PRO A 80 9.39 17.57 -9.99
C PRO A 80 8.63 17.08 -8.73
N ALA A 81 9.17 16.06 -8.07
CA ALA A 81 8.58 15.57 -6.82
C ALA A 81 8.47 16.73 -5.82
N PRO A 82 7.34 16.86 -5.11
CA PRO A 82 7.17 17.92 -4.13
C PRO A 82 8.25 17.80 -3.05
N LYS A 83 8.84 18.93 -2.67
CA LYS A 83 9.97 18.96 -1.74
C LYS A 83 9.53 18.97 -0.27
N ASP A 84 8.31 19.36 0.00
CA ASP A 84 7.76 19.50 1.35
C ASP A 84 6.29 19.10 1.41
N TRP A 85 5.73 19.13 2.61
CA TRP A 85 4.34 18.75 2.87
C TRP A 85 3.35 19.67 2.14
N SER A 86 3.55 20.98 2.18
CA SER A 86 2.65 21.94 1.53
C SER A 86 2.57 21.70 0.03
N ALA A 87 3.73 21.58 -0.64
CA ALA A 87 3.78 21.31 -2.07
C ALA A 87 3.15 19.95 -2.43
N THR A 88 3.22 18.95 -1.51
CA THR A 88 2.53 17.67 -1.68
C THR A 88 1.01 17.85 -1.64
N MET A 89 0.51 18.63 -0.68
CA MET A 89 -0.94 18.89 -0.54
C MET A 89 -1.48 19.71 -1.72
N ASP A 90 -0.73 20.68 -2.20
CA ASP A 90 -1.06 21.46 -3.39
C ASP A 90 -1.15 20.56 -4.64
N LEU A 91 -0.20 19.65 -4.81
CA LEU A 91 -0.24 18.69 -5.90
C LEU A 91 -1.47 17.77 -5.83
N LEU A 92 -1.82 17.27 -4.64
CA LEU A 92 -3.03 16.45 -4.47
C LEU A 92 -4.29 17.25 -4.82
N SER A 93 -4.39 18.50 -4.38
CA SER A 93 -5.49 19.40 -4.70
C SER A 93 -5.61 19.64 -6.20
N ASP A 94 -4.50 19.91 -6.88
CA ASP A 94 -4.45 20.10 -8.35
C ASP A 94 -4.89 18.84 -9.11
N CYS A 95 -4.68 17.66 -8.52
CA CYS A 95 -5.13 16.39 -9.07
C CYS A 95 -6.60 16.06 -8.73
N GLY A 96 -7.30 16.93 -8.01
CA GLY A 96 -8.67 16.69 -7.55
C GLY A 96 -8.77 15.67 -6.42
N ILE A 97 -7.67 15.39 -5.72
CA ILE A 97 -7.63 14.48 -4.57
C ILE A 97 -7.85 15.29 -3.30
N GLY A 98 -8.99 15.08 -2.64
CA GLY A 98 -9.28 15.72 -1.35
C GLY A 98 -8.33 15.24 -0.25
N ALA A 99 -7.81 16.17 0.53
CA ALA A 99 -7.04 15.90 1.73
C ALA A 99 -7.76 16.48 2.96
N PRO A 100 -7.64 15.85 4.14
CA PRO A 100 -8.14 16.43 5.38
C PRO A 100 -7.51 17.79 5.66
N GLY A 101 -8.21 18.66 6.38
CA GLY A 101 -7.66 19.94 6.82
C GLY A 101 -6.36 19.75 7.62
N TRP A 102 -5.39 20.59 7.41
CA TRP A 102 -4.09 20.49 8.07
C TRP A 102 -3.45 21.86 8.32
N ARG A 103 -2.56 21.90 9.29
CA ARG A 103 -1.71 23.07 9.61
C ARG A 103 -0.34 22.58 10.05
N ILE A 104 0.67 23.42 9.83
CA ILE A 104 2.03 23.20 10.36
C ILE A 104 2.25 24.23 11.47
N LEU A 105 2.52 23.76 12.68
CA LEU A 105 2.93 24.59 13.79
C LEU A 105 4.44 24.81 13.73
N GLN A 106 4.83 26.06 13.58
CA GLN A 106 6.22 26.50 13.69
C GLN A 106 6.60 26.76 15.16
N PRO A 107 7.88 26.87 15.48
CA PRO A 107 8.31 27.30 16.81
C PRO A 107 7.68 28.64 17.21
N GLY A 108 7.07 28.67 18.39
CA GLY A 108 6.40 29.86 18.91
C GLY A 108 4.93 30.02 18.50
N ASP A 109 4.44 29.21 17.56
CA ASP A 109 3.02 29.21 17.22
C ASP A 109 2.18 28.64 18.36
N ARG A 110 0.93 29.14 18.46
CA ARG A 110 -0.08 28.64 19.38
C ARG A 110 -1.13 27.87 18.62
N ALA A 111 -1.41 26.65 19.03
CA ALA A 111 -2.37 25.80 18.33
C ALA A 111 -3.79 26.41 18.31
N ALA A 112 -4.16 27.20 19.32
CA ALA A 112 -5.46 27.87 19.33
C ALA A 112 -5.66 28.85 18.17
N GLU A 113 -4.58 29.43 17.66
CA GLU A 113 -4.59 30.37 16.53
C GLU A 113 -4.29 29.64 15.22
N THR A 114 -3.23 28.80 15.20
CA THR A 114 -2.76 28.12 14.00
C THR A 114 -3.75 27.06 13.51
N CYS A 115 -4.39 26.32 14.42
CA CYS A 115 -5.36 25.29 14.09
C CYS A 115 -6.81 25.80 14.04
N ASP A 116 -7.01 27.13 14.04
CA ASP A 116 -8.35 27.69 13.86
C ASP A 116 -8.96 27.24 12.54
N GLY A 117 -10.25 26.85 12.59
CA GLY A 117 -10.99 26.30 11.46
C GLY A 117 -10.75 24.80 11.18
N LEU A 118 -9.89 24.11 11.92
CA LEU A 118 -9.79 22.65 11.85
C LEU A 118 -10.83 21.98 12.77
N THR A 119 -11.33 20.83 12.31
CA THR A 119 -12.29 20.00 13.05
C THR A 119 -11.57 19.03 13.99
N TYR A 120 -11.77 19.17 15.29
CA TYR A 120 -11.23 18.25 16.29
C TYR A 120 -12.05 16.95 16.36
N PRO A 121 -11.45 15.80 16.71
CA PRO A 121 -10.06 15.62 17.17
C PRO A 121 -9.05 15.65 16.02
N LEU A 122 -7.81 16.02 16.34
CA LEU A 122 -6.71 16.08 15.37
C LEU A 122 -5.72 14.94 15.57
N VAL A 123 -4.94 14.68 14.53
CA VAL A 123 -3.67 13.94 14.60
C VAL A 123 -2.54 14.95 14.65
N VAL A 124 -1.65 14.81 15.62
CA VAL A 124 -0.42 15.61 15.73
C VAL A 124 0.76 14.72 15.43
N LYS A 125 1.64 15.14 14.52
CA LYS A 125 2.80 14.34 14.10
C LYS A 125 3.97 15.20 13.65
N ALA A 126 5.19 14.69 13.82
CA ALA A 126 6.36 15.30 13.22
C ALA A 126 6.26 15.27 11.68
N LEU A 127 6.80 16.29 11.00
CA LEU A 127 6.86 16.31 9.53
C LEU A 127 7.70 15.15 8.97
N PRO A 128 7.44 14.69 7.73
CA PRO A 128 8.26 13.66 7.09
C PRO A 128 9.75 13.98 7.00
N SER A 129 10.09 15.26 6.86
CA SER A 129 11.46 15.73 6.80
C SER A 129 12.24 15.57 8.11
N GLU A 130 11.53 15.41 9.25
CA GLU A 130 12.14 15.42 10.58
C GLU A 130 12.46 14.01 11.09
N ALA A 131 11.67 12.99 10.70
CA ALA A 131 11.91 11.62 11.14
C ALA A 131 11.29 10.60 10.16
N GLU A 132 11.99 9.47 9.92
CA GLU A 132 11.47 8.39 9.08
C GLU A 132 10.55 7.43 9.85
N HIS A 133 10.88 6.99 11.04
CA HIS A 133 10.12 6.02 11.83
C HIS A 133 9.30 6.66 12.96
N LYS A 134 8.43 7.60 12.61
CA LYS A 134 7.70 8.45 13.60
C LYS A 134 6.89 7.69 14.63
N THR A 135 6.22 6.62 14.24
CA THR A 135 5.39 5.82 15.15
C THR A 135 6.24 5.09 16.19
N GLU A 136 7.38 4.56 15.78
CA GLU A 136 8.33 3.88 16.67
C GLU A 136 9.00 4.85 17.65
N LEU A 137 9.18 6.09 17.21
CA LEU A 137 9.75 7.17 18.02
C LEU A 137 8.72 7.90 18.90
N GLY A 138 7.43 7.51 18.84
CA GLY A 138 6.38 8.20 19.59
C GLY A 138 6.09 9.62 19.08
N LEU A 139 6.36 9.90 17.81
CA LEU A 139 6.19 11.22 17.18
C LEU A 139 4.86 11.35 16.41
N VAL A 140 3.87 10.57 16.80
CA VAL A 140 2.49 10.61 16.28
C VAL A 140 1.53 10.45 17.45
N GLU A 141 0.61 11.39 17.62
CA GLU A 141 -0.47 11.31 18.58
C GLU A 141 -1.82 11.44 17.89
N LEU A 142 -2.74 10.52 18.21
CA LEU A 142 -4.08 10.44 17.63
C LEU A 142 -5.12 10.95 18.61
N GLY A 143 -6.22 11.49 18.09
CA GLY A 143 -7.37 11.87 18.92
C GLY A 143 -7.15 13.07 19.80
N VAL A 144 -6.27 13.98 19.41
CA VAL A 144 -5.99 15.21 20.17
C VAL A 144 -7.20 16.13 20.12
N ALA A 145 -7.89 16.29 21.25
CA ALA A 145 -9.24 16.88 21.30
C ALA A 145 -9.25 18.41 21.57
N ARG A 146 -8.12 19.03 21.93
CA ARG A 146 -8.07 20.45 22.32
C ARG A 146 -6.75 21.11 21.92
N PRO A 147 -6.76 22.41 21.63
CA PRO A 147 -5.56 23.15 21.22
C PRO A 147 -4.39 23.05 22.20
N ALA A 148 -4.65 23.17 23.50
CA ALA A 148 -3.60 23.05 24.50
C ALA A 148 -2.85 21.72 24.46
N ALA A 149 -3.55 20.60 24.16
CA ALA A 149 -2.91 19.31 24.01
C ALA A 149 -2.06 19.25 22.72
N VAL A 150 -2.44 19.95 21.68
CA VAL A 150 -1.60 20.09 20.45
C VAL A 150 -0.29 20.78 20.80
N ASP A 151 -0.32 21.87 21.59
CA ASP A 151 0.88 22.58 22.03
C ASP A 151 1.78 21.70 22.91
N GLU A 152 1.18 20.92 23.82
CA GLU A 152 1.87 19.96 24.68
C GLU A 152 2.63 18.91 23.84
N HIS A 153 1.94 18.28 22.88
CA HIS A 153 2.55 17.27 22.00
C HIS A 153 3.59 17.86 21.05
N ALA A 154 3.35 19.05 20.51
CA ALA A 154 4.31 19.73 19.63
C ALA A 154 5.62 20.02 20.37
N SER A 155 5.55 20.44 21.63
CA SER A 155 6.72 20.68 22.47
C SER A 155 7.47 19.39 22.78
N ALA A 156 6.76 18.32 23.18
CA ALA A 156 7.34 17.01 23.47
C ALA A 156 8.01 16.40 22.24
N PHE A 157 7.42 16.57 21.06
CA PHE A 157 8.01 16.04 19.80
C PHE A 157 9.30 16.77 19.44
N ARG A 158 9.35 18.10 19.60
CA ARG A 158 10.59 18.89 19.41
C ARG A 158 11.70 18.45 20.35
N GLU A 159 11.36 18.19 21.61
CA GLU A 159 12.30 17.67 22.60
C GLU A 159 12.82 16.28 22.20
N THR A 160 11.93 15.37 21.83
CA THR A 160 12.29 14.00 21.38
C THR A 160 13.19 14.03 20.13
N LEU A 161 12.91 14.95 19.19
CA LEU A 161 13.73 15.14 17.98
C LEU A 161 15.09 15.81 18.27
N GLY A 162 15.24 16.43 19.44
CA GLY A 162 16.41 17.30 19.73
C GLY A 162 16.49 18.49 18.76
N ASN A 163 15.38 18.86 18.15
CA ASN A 163 15.27 19.95 17.18
C ASN A 163 14.15 20.92 17.59
N PRO A 164 14.48 22.03 18.26
CA PRO A 164 13.49 23.01 18.69
C PRO A 164 12.80 23.73 17.54
N ASP A 165 13.41 23.73 16.36
CA ASP A 165 12.89 24.39 15.15
C ASP A 165 12.04 23.46 14.27
N ALA A 166 11.82 22.22 14.71
CA ALA A 166 11.04 21.24 13.94
C ALA A 166 9.59 21.70 13.74
N GLY A 167 9.13 21.66 12.50
CA GLY A 167 7.74 21.86 12.16
C GLY A 167 6.89 20.64 12.57
N ILE A 168 5.76 20.90 13.24
CA ILE A 168 4.83 19.86 13.68
C ILE A 168 3.52 19.98 12.91
N LEU A 169 3.08 18.87 12.33
CA LEU A 169 1.85 18.81 11.58
C LEU A 169 0.67 18.48 12.48
N ALA A 170 -0.36 19.31 12.44
CA ALA A 170 -1.69 19.02 12.96
C ALA A 170 -2.64 18.77 11.79
N GLN A 171 -3.41 17.68 11.82
CA GLN A 171 -4.28 17.27 10.73
C GLN A 171 -5.60 16.71 11.28
N GLU A 172 -6.71 17.00 10.60
CA GLU A 172 -8.01 16.41 10.92
C GLU A 172 -7.97 14.88 10.80
N MET A 173 -8.68 14.19 11.69
CA MET A 173 -8.90 12.74 11.59
C MET A 173 -10.05 12.45 10.64
N VAL A 174 -9.85 11.46 9.77
CA VAL A 174 -10.88 10.94 8.83
C VAL A 174 -11.19 9.51 9.19
#